data_8cfbb3fcc9a25b22cfc72ae17a03d7c4
#
_entry.id   8cfbb3fcc9a25b22cfc72ae17a03d7c4
#
_cell.length_a   1.000
_cell.length_b   1.000
_cell.length_c   1.000
_cell.angle_alpha   90.00
_cell.angle_beta   90.00
_cell.angle_gamma   90.00
#
_symmetry.space_group_name_H-M   'P 1'
#
loop_
_entity.id
_entity.type
_entity.pdbx_description
1 polymer ?
#
loop_
_entity_poly.entity_id
_entity_poly.type
_entity_poly.pdbx_seq_one_letter_code
_entity_poly.pdbx_strand_id
1 'polypeptide(L)'
;MNINEKHKAFEKLLAGAPEVMSPLQVSKWTPYGRNTVYAMLRSGELPSIQYRGTYLVSKAELVEYMIAHADDTPRKRFTIKGDS
;
A
#
# COMPACT_ATOMS: atom_id res chain seq x y z
N MET A 1 -1.84 4.41 17.50
CA MET A 1 -2.99 3.86 16.76
C MET A 1 -2.96 2.35 16.87
N ASN A 2 -4.04 1.75 17.31
CA ASN A 2 -4.09 0.30 17.42
C ASN A 2 -4.44 -0.32 16.06
N ILE A 3 -4.39 -1.65 16.00
CA ILE A 3 -4.54 -2.32 14.71
C ILE A 3 -5.94 -2.15 14.11
N ASN A 4 -6.96 -2.06 14.97
CA ASN A 4 -8.31 -1.84 14.46
C ASN A 4 -8.46 -0.47 13.84
N GLU A 5 -7.85 0.54 14.46
CA GLU A 5 -7.88 1.89 13.92
C GLU A 5 -7.11 1.99 12.63
N LYS A 6 -5.97 1.31 12.54
CA LYS A 6 -5.20 1.26 11.29
C LYS A 6 -6.02 0.61 10.19
N HIS A 7 -6.67 -0.49 10.51
CA HIS A 7 -7.47 -1.21 9.53
C HIS A 7 -8.58 -0.31 8.99
N LYS A 8 -9.29 0.36 9.88
CA LYS A 8 -10.36 1.26 9.48
C LYS A 8 -9.84 2.42 8.65
N ALA A 9 -8.69 2.98 9.04
CA ALA A 9 -8.12 4.11 8.32
C ALA A 9 -7.75 3.73 6.88
N PHE A 10 -7.12 2.57 6.71
CA PHE A 10 -6.70 2.16 5.39
C PHE A 10 -7.88 1.68 4.55
N GLU A 11 -8.88 1.05 5.17
CA GLU A 11 -10.08 0.71 4.44
C GLU A 11 -10.79 1.95 3.93
N LYS A 12 -10.80 3.00 4.73
CA LYS A 12 -11.41 4.26 4.32
C LYS A 12 -10.63 4.92 3.21
N LEU A 13 -9.30 4.88 3.32
CA LEU A 13 -8.43 5.43 2.28
C LEU A 13 -8.69 4.75 0.93
N LEU A 14 -8.93 3.45 0.98
CA LEU A 14 -9.15 2.67 -0.24
C LEU A 14 -10.62 2.44 -0.55
N ALA A 15 -11.51 3.17 0.12
CA ALA A 15 -12.93 3.06 -0.17
C ALA A 15 -13.15 3.49 -1.62
N GLY A 16 -13.84 2.67 -2.38
CA GLY A 16 -14.05 2.95 -3.79
C GLY A 16 -13.00 2.35 -4.69
N ALA A 17 -11.87 1.87 -4.14
CA ALA A 17 -10.87 1.20 -4.96
C ALA A 17 -11.38 -0.17 -5.40
N PRO A 18 -10.93 -0.66 -6.57
CA PRO A 18 -11.33 -2.00 -7.01
C PRO A 18 -10.85 -3.07 -6.04
N GLU A 19 -11.60 -4.18 -5.97
CA GLU A 19 -11.20 -5.31 -5.14
C GLU A 19 -9.91 -5.95 -5.62
N VAL A 20 -9.66 -5.89 -6.92
CA VAL A 20 -8.43 -6.39 -7.52
C VAL A 20 -7.82 -5.26 -8.32
N MET A 21 -6.55 -4.99 -8.08
CA MET A 21 -5.90 -3.84 -8.67
C MET A 21 -4.66 -4.22 -9.45
N SER A 22 -4.44 -3.51 -10.55
CA SER A 22 -3.17 -3.58 -11.28
C SER A 22 -2.11 -2.74 -10.55
N PRO A 23 -0.83 -2.88 -10.91
CA PRO A 23 0.21 -2.07 -10.28
C PRO A 23 -0.03 -0.58 -10.41
N LEU A 24 -0.53 -0.12 -11.55
CA LEU A 24 -0.82 1.29 -11.72
C LEU A 24 -1.95 1.76 -10.81
N GLN A 25 -2.94 0.90 -10.61
CA GLN A 25 -4.03 1.24 -9.71
C GLN A 25 -3.54 1.28 -8.26
N VAL A 26 -2.66 0.37 -7.88
CA VAL A 26 -2.06 0.42 -6.54
C VAL A 26 -1.34 1.74 -6.34
N SER A 27 -0.56 2.15 -7.33
CA SER A 27 0.15 3.43 -7.26
C SER A 27 -0.82 4.60 -7.17
N LYS A 28 -1.94 4.51 -7.86
CA LYS A 28 -2.93 5.58 -7.87
C LYS A 28 -3.64 5.73 -6.52
N TRP A 29 -3.89 4.61 -5.84
CA TRP A 29 -4.69 4.61 -4.61
C TRP A 29 -3.85 4.69 -3.35
N THR A 30 -2.52 4.65 -3.47
CA THR A 30 -1.62 4.70 -2.33
C THR A 30 -0.57 5.77 -2.56
N PRO A 31 0.17 6.16 -1.51
CA PRO A 31 1.27 7.11 -1.70
C PRO A 31 2.52 6.49 -2.32
N TYR A 32 2.51 5.20 -2.64
CA TYR A 32 3.67 4.56 -3.24
C TYR A 32 3.82 4.97 -4.70
N GLY A 33 5.02 5.32 -5.11
CA GLY A 33 5.30 5.58 -6.50
C GLY A 33 5.30 4.29 -7.32
N ARG A 34 5.19 4.45 -8.63
CA ARG A 34 5.10 3.31 -9.54
C ARG A 34 6.31 2.37 -9.40
N ASN A 35 7.50 2.95 -9.37
CA ASN A 35 8.71 2.14 -9.24
C ASN A 35 8.73 1.38 -7.93
N THR A 36 8.27 2.00 -6.86
CA THR A 36 8.21 1.36 -5.56
C THR A 36 7.23 0.19 -5.60
N VAL A 37 6.06 0.39 -6.20
CA VAL A 37 5.07 -0.69 -6.31
C VAL A 37 5.64 -1.88 -7.06
N TYR A 38 6.29 -1.64 -8.20
CA TYR A 38 6.87 -2.75 -8.96
C TYR A 38 7.99 -3.44 -8.19
N ALA A 39 8.78 -2.68 -7.43
CA ALA A 39 9.82 -3.31 -6.61
C ALA A 39 9.21 -4.21 -5.54
N MET A 40 8.14 -3.75 -4.90
CA MET A 40 7.45 -4.54 -3.89
C MET A 40 6.86 -5.82 -4.47
N LEU A 41 6.35 -5.73 -5.69
CA LEU A 41 5.76 -6.90 -6.35
C LEU A 41 6.82 -7.89 -6.78
N ARG A 42 7.91 -7.41 -7.36
CA ARG A 42 8.99 -8.28 -7.82
C ARG A 42 9.67 -9.01 -6.67
N SER A 43 9.81 -8.34 -5.54
CA SER A 43 10.46 -8.95 -4.38
C SER A 43 9.55 -9.90 -3.63
N GLY A 44 8.26 -9.88 -3.92
CA GLY A 44 7.29 -10.69 -3.18
C GLY A 44 6.85 -10.06 -1.87
N GLU A 45 7.32 -8.87 -1.59
CA GLU A 45 6.97 -8.16 -0.36
C GLU A 45 5.47 -7.89 -0.29
N LEU A 46 4.91 -7.46 -1.42
CA LEU A 46 3.46 -7.25 -1.54
C LEU A 46 2.87 -8.47 -2.23
N PRO A 47 2.03 -9.25 -1.54
CA PRO A 47 1.46 -10.45 -2.15
C PRO A 47 0.63 -10.11 -3.38
N SER A 48 0.77 -10.91 -4.40
CA SER A 48 0.09 -10.66 -5.66
C SER A 48 -0.08 -11.97 -6.42
N ILE A 49 -0.93 -11.92 -7.43
CA ILE A 49 -1.13 -13.03 -8.36
C ILE A 49 -0.65 -12.55 -9.72
N GLN A 50 0.15 -13.37 -10.39
CA GLN A 50 0.55 -13.06 -11.75
C GLN A 50 -0.45 -13.66 -12.72
N TYR A 51 -0.88 -12.85 -13.66
CA TYR A 51 -1.83 -13.30 -14.67
C TYR A 51 -1.48 -12.61 -15.99
N ARG A 52 -1.14 -13.42 -16.98
CA ARG A 52 -0.82 -12.94 -18.33
C ARG A 52 0.27 -11.87 -18.31
N GLY A 53 1.29 -12.10 -17.50
CA GLY A 53 2.42 -11.19 -17.46
C GLY A 53 2.21 -9.94 -16.62
N THR A 54 1.07 -9.79 -15.98
CA THR A 54 0.84 -8.66 -15.13
C THR A 54 0.60 -9.13 -13.70
N TYR A 55 0.70 -8.19 -12.75
CA TYR A 55 0.43 -8.48 -11.35
C TYR A 55 -0.98 -8.04 -11.00
N LEU A 56 -1.66 -8.83 -10.19
CA LEU A 56 -2.96 -8.49 -9.66
C LEU A 56 -2.87 -8.49 -8.13
N VAL A 57 -3.27 -7.40 -7.51
CA VAL A 57 -3.19 -7.23 -6.06
C VAL A 57 -4.59 -7.10 -5.51
N SER A 58 -4.94 -7.93 -4.51
CA SER A 58 -6.24 -7.77 -3.88
C SER A 58 -6.21 -6.60 -2.92
N LYS A 59 -7.34 -5.90 -2.83
CA LYS A 59 -7.47 -4.77 -1.94
C LYS A 59 -7.21 -5.18 -0.49
N ALA A 60 -7.70 -6.36 -0.10
CA ALA A 60 -7.50 -6.85 1.27
C ALA A 60 -6.02 -7.06 1.57
N GLU A 61 -5.27 -7.65 0.64
CA GLU A 61 -3.83 -7.85 0.84
C GLU A 61 -3.10 -6.52 0.92
N LEU A 62 -3.53 -5.56 0.13
CA LEU A 62 -2.91 -4.24 0.15
C LEU A 62 -3.14 -3.56 1.49
N VAL A 63 -4.34 -3.65 2.04
CA VAL A 63 -4.63 -3.09 3.36
C VAL A 63 -3.75 -3.74 4.42
N GLU A 64 -3.63 -5.08 4.38
CA GLU A 64 -2.80 -5.79 5.34
C GLU A 64 -1.34 -5.37 5.23
N TYR A 65 -0.85 -5.23 4.01
CA TYR A 65 0.51 -4.79 3.79
C TYR A 65 0.74 -3.41 4.39
N MET A 66 -0.19 -2.49 4.13
CA MET A 66 -0.06 -1.13 4.64
C MET A 66 -0.09 -1.09 6.16
N ILE A 67 -0.95 -1.92 6.77
CA ILE A 67 -1.00 -2.01 8.23
C ILE A 67 0.32 -2.51 8.77
N ALA A 68 0.87 -3.56 8.17
CA ALA A 68 2.11 -4.16 8.64
C ALA A 68 3.29 -3.20 8.54
N HIS A 69 3.24 -2.28 7.60
CA HIS A 69 4.33 -1.34 7.39
C HIS A 69 4.02 0.07 7.87
N ALA A 70 2.86 0.26 8.50
CA ALA A 70 2.50 1.56 9.04
C ALA A 70 3.36 1.88 10.25
N ASP A 71 3.72 3.13 10.35
CA ASP A 71 4.52 3.63 11.46
C ASP A 71 3.60 4.14 12.55
N ASP A 72 3.70 3.60 13.75
CA ASP A 72 2.86 4.01 14.85
C ASP A 72 3.35 5.25 15.56
N THR A 73 4.61 5.60 15.37
CA THR A 73 5.16 6.76 16.05
C THR A 73 4.83 8.02 15.28
N PRO A 74 4.62 9.14 15.96
CA PRO A 74 4.40 10.41 15.26
C PRO A 74 5.60 10.73 14.39
N ARG A 75 5.33 11.29 13.20
CA ARG A 75 6.41 11.67 12.29
C ARG A 75 7.15 12.87 12.84
N LYS A 76 8.41 12.79 12.77
CA LYS A 76 9.19 13.94 13.06
C LYS A 76 9.69 14.39 11.80
N ARG A 77 9.73 14.19 11.20
CA ARG A 77 10.13 14.42 10.10
C ARG A 77 9.63 14.37 8.86
N PHE A 78 9.34 14.60 8.75
CA PHE A 78 8.74 14.39 7.69
C PHE A 78 8.98 15.13 6.95
N THR A 79 9.55 15.07 7.77
CA THR A 79 9.87 15.56 7.46
C THR A 79 10.72 15.78 6.89
N ILE A 80 10.64 16.05 7.03
CA ILE A 80 11.18 16.18 6.61
C ILE A 80 11.93 16.40 6.00
N LYS A 81 11.92 16.68 6.03
CA LYS A 81 12.43 16.82 5.61
C LYS A 81 13.06 16.90 5.07
N GLY A 82 12.89 17.26 5.30
CA GLY A 82 13.20 17.30 4.87
C GLY A 82 13.62 17.33 4.66
N ASP A 83 13.34 17.47 5.12
CA ASP A 83 13.57 17.32 5.11
C ASP A 83 13.65 17.06 4.95
N SER A 84 13.50 17.29 5.23
CA SER A 84 13.46 16.93 5.24
C SER A 84 13.72 16.63 5.26
#